data_cd947bfde0a45458d26e7d71919ac58e
#
_entry.id   cd947bfde0a45458d26e7d71919ac58e
#
_cell.length_a   1.000
_cell.length_b   1.000
_cell.length_c   1.000
_cell.angle_alpha   90.00
_cell.angle_beta   90.00
_cell.angle_gamma   90.00
#
_symmetry.space_group_name_H-M   'P 1'
#
loop_
_entity.id
_entity.type
_entity.pdbx_description
1 polymer ?
#
loop_
_entity_poly.entity_id
_entity_poly.type
_entity_poly.pdbx_seq_one_letter_code
_entity_poly.pdbx_strand_id
1 'polypeptide(L)'
;METISAAATAATLSANLGIQRDIAEILTRQSFLIMMAKALILYGAPSHRIEETCALLARKMDVDASFALLPGLMTISFSDPETHTSDTRHLRCTQGMDMYKLSEVYTIAWGVLHGKDIEEANKSLEKVTVQPGYYPVWVTVMAWMTSAAFVAPLAFNGSWLDTLLAGLCGLLVGILGLVAAKFPIYGNVFEVTSSILVGFIAKAFGDRVCFSAVALAGVVVLLPGLLLTQAIMELASRNIVSGAVRMFYALMYAFFLGFGLSLGAELWDAIGGPSTAPPSACQKAVDPWWYFFIFPAVSTSINIVFNAHPSQWLGMTLVTAVGFTVSYFMTSGPQVTPAVAAFAVGITGQAYGRLTGKLSYVPLLSGVLLLVPGSVGVRGVLAIIGSDPDQGFQFALRMVNISVSITLGVFCSALVWYPFWRKSTFMNF
;
A
#
# COMPACT_ATOMS: atom_id res chain seq x y z
N MET A 1 -55.39 41.64 -19.83
CA MET A 1 -55.10 40.20 -20.03
C MET A 1 -53.62 39.89 -20.33
N GLU A 2 -52.93 40.73 -21.07
CA GLU A 2 -51.49 40.52 -21.43
C GLU A 2 -50.53 40.59 -20.21
N THR A 3 -50.78 41.45 -19.25
CA THR A 3 -49.92 41.60 -18.05
C THR A 3 -49.96 40.38 -17.12
N ILE A 4 -51.10 39.68 -17.03
CA ILE A 4 -51.27 38.45 -16.23
C ILE A 4 -50.57 37.27 -16.93
N SER A 5 -50.59 37.20 -18.27
CA SER A 5 -49.88 36.18 -19.05
C SER A 5 -48.36 36.32 -18.93
N ALA A 6 -47.86 37.55 -18.99
CA ALA A 6 -46.39 37.79 -18.85
C ALA A 6 -45.87 37.45 -17.43
N ALA A 7 -46.65 37.74 -16.40
CA ALA A 7 -46.30 37.40 -15.01
C ALA A 7 -46.30 35.87 -14.78
N ALA A 8 -47.27 35.14 -15.36
CA ALA A 8 -47.30 33.68 -15.27
C ALA A 8 -46.13 33.03 -16.01
N THR A 9 -45.77 33.55 -17.19
CA THR A 9 -44.63 33.04 -17.98
C THR A 9 -43.30 33.31 -17.24
N ALA A 10 -43.16 34.48 -16.62
CA ALA A 10 -41.95 34.78 -15.81
C ALA A 10 -41.83 33.88 -14.55
N ALA A 11 -42.97 33.60 -13.91
CA ALA A 11 -42.99 32.71 -12.74
C ALA A 11 -42.65 31.25 -13.13
N THR A 12 -43.15 30.74 -14.22
CA THR A 12 -42.76 29.39 -14.73
C THR A 12 -41.34 29.33 -15.18
N LEU A 13 -40.79 30.36 -15.80
CA LEU A 13 -39.38 30.43 -16.19
C LEU A 13 -38.46 30.46 -14.98
N SER A 14 -38.80 31.24 -13.94
CA SER A 14 -38.01 31.30 -12.69
C SER A 14 -38.07 29.98 -11.93
N ALA A 15 -39.20 29.27 -11.91
CA ALA A 15 -39.34 27.96 -11.29
C ALA A 15 -38.47 26.90 -12.06
N ASN A 16 -38.52 26.93 -13.40
CA ASN A 16 -37.71 26.03 -14.22
C ASN A 16 -36.19 26.27 -14.05
N LEU A 17 -35.74 27.52 -13.94
CA LEU A 17 -34.35 27.87 -13.66
C LEU A 17 -33.93 27.43 -12.24
N GLY A 18 -34.82 27.53 -11.26
CA GLY A 18 -34.60 26.98 -9.92
C GLY A 18 -34.36 25.46 -9.95
N ILE A 19 -35.28 24.74 -10.57
CA ILE A 19 -35.18 23.27 -10.69
C ILE A 19 -33.90 22.85 -11.43
N GLN A 20 -33.52 23.53 -12.51
CA GLN A 20 -32.29 23.24 -13.25
C GLN A 20 -31.06 23.47 -12.39
N ARG A 21 -31.05 24.51 -11.54
CA ARG A 21 -29.95 24.80 -10.64
C ARG A 21 -29.82 23.72 -9.56
N ASP A 22 -30.92 23.30 -8.97
CA ASP A 22 -30.95 22.25 -7.93
C ASP A 22 -30.46 20.91 -8.49
N ILE A 23 -30.92 20.55 -9.69
CA ILE A 23 -30.42 19.32 -10.38
C ILE A 23 -28.92 19.43 -10.66
N ALA A 24 -28.43 20.57 -11.14
CA ALA A 24 -27.00 20.76 -11.40
C ALA A 24 -26.15 20.65 -10.13
N GLU A 25 -26.66 21.15 -9.01
CA GLU A 25 -25.99 21.06 -7.71
C GLU A 25 -25.94 19.62 -7.21
N ILE A 26 -27.03 18.85 -7.30
CA ILE A 26 -27.07 17.42 -6.95
C ILE A 26 -26.08 16.62 -7.81
N LEU A 27 -26.06 16.84 -9.11
CA LEU A 27 -25.12 16.16 -10.02
C LEU A 27 -23.65 16.50 -9.71
N THR A 28 -23.37 17.74 -9.29
CA THR A 28 -22.03 18.16 -8.89
C THR A 28 -21.58 17.45 -7.60
N ARG A 29 -22.46 17.31 -6.62
CA ARG A 29 -22.21 16.57 -5.37
C ARG A 29 -21.97 15.09 -5.65
N GLN A 30 -22.78 14.45 -6.48
CA GLN A 30 -22.60 13.05 -6.88
C GLN A 30 -21.30 12.84 -7.66
N SER A 31 -20.99 13.73 -8.61
CA SER A 31 -19.72 13.68 -9.38
C SER A 31 -18.49 13.78 -8.46
N PHE A 32 -18.54 14.67 -7.48
CA PHE A 32 -17.48 14.80 -6.47
C PHE A 32 -17.28 13.50 -5.68
N LEU A 33 -18.37 12.87 -5.20
CA LEU A 33 -18.28 11.59 -4.46
C LEU A 33 -17.69 10.47 -5.32
N ILE A 34 -18.09 10.38 -6.60
CA ILE A 34 -17.57 9.39 -7.55
C ILE A 34 -16.05 9.60 -7.76
N MET A 35 -15.64 10.85 -8.00
CA MET A 35 -14.23 11.19 -8.23
C MET A 35 -13.39 10.97 -6.96
N MET A 36 -13.92 11.33 -5.78
CA MET A 36 -13.28 11.11 -4.49
C MET A 36 -13.06 9.62 -4.21
N ALA A 37 -14.09 8.81 -4.39
CA ALA A 37 -14.02 7.35 -4.24
C ALA A 37 -12.94 6.74 -5.15
N LYS A 38 -12.96 7.13 -6.44
CA LYS A 38 -11.96 6.69 -7.41
C LYS A 38 -10.54 7.10 -7.02
N ALA A 39 -10.33 8.34 -6.57
CA ALA A 39 -9.03 8.84 -6.16
C ALA A 39 -8.50 8.10 -4.92
N LEU A 40 -9.33 7.86 -3.91
CA LEU A 40 -8.95 7.10 -2.72
C LEU A 40 -8.49 5.68 -3.05
N ILE A 41 -9.17 4.98 -3.98
CA ILE A 41 -8.77 3.64 -4.44
C ILE A 41 -7.44 3.72 -5.19
N LEU A 42 -7.32 4.59 -6.18
CA LEU A 42 -6.13 4.72 -7.03
C LEU A 42 -4.87 5.07 -6.22
N TYR A 43 -5.01 5.78 -5.10
CA TYR A 43 -3.85 6.22 -4.31
C TYR A 43 -3.59 5.37 -3.07
N GLY A 44 -4.35 4.29 -2.87
CA GLY A 44 -4.03 3.24 -1.91
C GLY A 44 -4.60 3.42 -0.52
N ALA A 45 -5.75 4.09 -0.38
CA ALA A 45 -6.49 4.08 0.88
C ALA A 45 -6.98 2.65 1.20
N PRO A 46 -7.02 2.24 2.49
CA PRO A 46 -7.63 0.97 2.89
C PRO A 46 -9.14 0.94 2.62
N SER A 47 -9.70 -0.24 2.33
CA SER A 47 -11.11 -0.40 1.93
C SER A 47 -12.09 0.19 2.94
N HIS A 48 -11.92 -0.10 4.23
CA HIS A 48 -12.79 0.42 5.30
C HIS A 48 -12.75 1.95 5.38
N ARG A 49 -11.58 2.56 5.08
CA ARG A 49 -11.41 4.02 5.07
C ARG A 49 -12.07 4.68 3.89
N ILE A 50 -12.06 4.04 2.74
CA ILE A 50 -12.72 4.55 1.54
C ILE A 50 -14.22 4.66 1.79
N GLU A 51 -14.83 3.57 2.27
CA GLU A 51 -16.26 3.52 2.56
C GLU A 51 -16.66 4.54 3.63
N GLU A 52 -15.91 4.62 4.75
CA GLU A 52 -16.15 5.56 5.83
C GLU A 52 -16.04 7.02 5.37
N THR A 53 -14.95 7.34 4.64
CA THR A 53 -14.71 8.70 4.13
C THR A 53 -15.80 9.14 3.18
N CYS A 54 -16.17 8.28 2.23
CA CYS A 54 -17.24 8.57 1.27
C CYS A 54 -18.60 8.71 1.95
N ALA A 55 -18.91 7.87 2.95
CA ALA A 55 -20.16 7.97 3.72
C ALA A 55 -20.24 9.25 4.57
N LEU A 56 -19.12 9.68 5.16
CA LEU A 56 -19.07 10.95 5.91
C LEU A 56 -19.26 12.15 4.99
N LEU A 57 -18.63 12.16 3.82
CA LEU A 57 -18.80 13.21 2.82
C LEU A 57 -20.23 13.25 2.27
N ALA A 58 -20.81 12.09 1.95
CA ALA A 58 -22.20 12.00 1.48
C ALA A 58 -23.18 12.59 2.48
N ARG A 59 -23.06 12.21 3.77
CA ARG A 59 -23.87 12.80 4.86
C ARG A 59 -23.68 14.32 5.00
N LYS A 60 -22.44 14.81 4.88
CA LYS A 60 -22.13 16.24 4.97
C LYS A 60 -22.73 17.04 3.82
N MET A 61 -22.83 16.45 2.65
CA MET A 61 -23.39 17.07 1.44
C MET A 61 -24.89 16.80 1.25
N ASP A 62 -25.52 16.15 2.22
CA ASP A 62 -26.93 15.79 2.17
C ASP A 62 -27.28 14.95 0.93
N VAL A 63 -26.45 13.95 0.64
CA VAL A 63 -26.61 12.97 -0.44
C VAL A 63 -26.81 11.60 0.19
N ASP A 64 -27.93 10.96 -0.09
CA ASP A 64 -28.17 9.58 0.32
C ASP A 64 -27.43 8.64 -0.63
N ALA A 65 -26.35 8.03 -0.14
CA ALA A 65 -25.50 7.14 -0.93
C ALA A 65 -24.95 5.99 -0.11
N SER A 66 -24.93 4.80 -0.70
CA SER A 66 -24.30 3.61 -0.15
C SER A 66 -23.08 3.23 -0.98
N PHE A 67 -22.04 2.76 -0.29
CA PHE A 67 -20.74 2.44 -0.85
C PHE A 67 -20.37 1.00 -0.54
N ALA A 68 -20.02 0.23 -1.55
CA ALA A 68 -19.53 -1.13 -1.40
C ALA A 68 -18.26 -1.34 -2.24
N LEU A 69 -17.15 -1.67 -1.58
CA LEU A 69 -15.86 -1.89 -2.24
C LEU A 69 -15.56 -3.38 -2.34
N LEU A 70 -15.40 -3.85 -3.56
CA LEU A 70 -14.84 -5.15 -3.90
C LEU A 70 -13.47 -4.96 -4.57
N PRO A 71 -12.55 -5.93 -4.50
CA PRO A 71 -11.28 -5.83 -5.19
C PRO A 71 -11.45 -5.57 -6.69
N GLY A 72 -10.97 -4.42 -7.17
CA GLY A 72 -11.09 -4.00 -8.56
C GLY A 72 -12.43 -3.38 -8.98
N LEU A 73 -13.44 -3.34 -8.10
CA LEU A 73 -14.76 -2.79 -8.38
C LEU A 73 -15.34 -2.07 -7.18
N MET A 74 -15.71 -0.81 -7.34
CA MET A 74 -16.52 -0.10 -6.36
C MET A 74 -17.92 0.18 -6.90
N THR A 75 -18.92 -0.12 -6.10
CA THR A 75 -20.32 0.17 -6.37
C THR A 75 -20.77 1.33 -5.50
N ILE A 76 -21.33 2.36 -6.12
CA ILE A 76 -21.92 3.52 -5.44
C ILE A 76 -23.39 3.55 -5.86
N SER A 77 -24.30 3.46 -4.90
CA SER A 77 -25.74 3.60 -5.13
C SER A 77 -26.22 4.89 -4.49
N PHE A 78 -26.71 5.81 -5.31
CA PHE A 78 -27.40 7.01 -4.88
C PHE A 78 -28.90 6.69 -4.78
N SER A 79 -29.48 6.92 -3.62
CA SER A 79 -30.89 6.68 -3.35
C SER A 79 -31.64 8.00 -3.28
N ASP A 80 -32.84 8.00 -3.82
CA ASP A 80 -33.81 9.09 -3.63
C ASP A 80 -34.98 8.53 -2.82
N PRO A 81 -35.12 8.94 -1.53
CA PRO A 81 -36.19 8.45 -0.68
C PRO A 81 -37.59 8.88 -1.14
N GLU A 82 -37.70 10.03 -1.83
CA GLU A 82 -39.00 10.58 -2.26
C GLU A 82 -39.56 9.84 -3.47
N THR A 83 -38.68 9.51 -4.43
CA THR A 83 -39.10 8.82 -5.67
C THR A 83 -38.95 7.30 -5.59
N HIS A 84 -38.36 6.77 -4.51
CA HIS A 84 -38.01 5.34 -4.37
C HIS A 84 -37.17 4.81 -5.54
N THR A 85 -36.35 5.66 -6.15
CA THR A 85 -35.43 5.28 -7.23
C THR A 85 -33.99 5.23 -6.73
N SER A 86 -33.14 4.48 -7.42
CA SER A 86 -31.70 4.46 -7.16
C SER A 86 -30.92 4.50 -8.47
N ASP A 87 -29.85 5.33 -8.50
CA ASP A 87 -28.85 5.31 -9.57
C ASP A 87 -27.58 4.63 -9.06
N THR A 88 -27.24 3.49 -9.65
CA THR A 88 -26.08 2.70 -9.24
C THR A 88 -24.95 2.84 -10.25
N ARG A 89 -23.78 3.30 -9.77
CA ARG A 89 -22.56 3.47 -10.56
C ARG A 89 -21.52 2.43 -10.18
N HIS A 90 -20.95 1.79 -11.18
CA HIS A 90 -19.86 0.82 -11.02
C HIS A 90 -18.54 1.45 -11.49
N LEU A 91 -17.58 1.57 -10.57
CA LEU A 91 -16.26 2.08 -10.85
C LEU A 91 -15.25 0.93 -10.91
N ARG A 92 -14.74 0.63 -12.08
CA ARG A 92 -13.62 -0.30 -12.25
C ARG A 92 -12.31 0.48 -12.07
N CYS A 93 -11.55 0.16 -11.04
CA CYS A 93 -10.25 0.76 -10.77
C CYS A 93 -9.35 -0.22 -10.03
N THR A 94 -8.10 -0.28 -10.45
CA THR A 94 -7.06 -1.01 -9.72
C THR A 94 -6.56 -0.17 -8.57
N GLN A 95 -6.29 -0.80 -7.44
CA GLN A 95 -5.69 -0.11 -6.31
C GLN A 95 -4.21 0.16 -6.62
N GLY A 96 -3.82 1.42 -6.55
CA GLY A 96 -2.44 1.87 -6.64
C GLY A 96 -1.86 2.21 -5.26
N MET A 97 -0.72 2.88 -5.27
CA MET A 97 -0.08 3.37 -4.05
C MET A 97 0.68 4.66 -4.36
N ASP A 98 0.14 5.80 -3.94
CA ASP A 98 0.74 7.13 -4.09
C ASP A 98 0.42 7.95 -2.84
N MET A 99 1.37 8.00 -1.91
CA MET A 99 1.15 8.62 -0.60
C MET A 99 1.06 10.15 -0.68
N TYR A 100 1.71 10.78 -1.66
CA TYR A 100 1.58 12.21 -1.88
C TYR A 100 0.15 12.56 -2.30
N LYS A 101 -0.33 11.94 -3.37
CA LYS A 101 -1.69 12.19 -3.87
C LYS A 101 -2.76 11.79 -2.88
N LEU A 102 -2.55 10.70 -2.15
CA LEU A 102 -3.45 10.28 -1.08
C LEU A 102 -3.59 11.36 0.00
N SER A 103 -2.47 11.95 0.42
CA SER A 103 -2.46 13.04 1.41
C SER A 103 -3.22 14.27 0.91
N GLU A 104 -3.03 14.65 -0.36
CA GLU A 104 -3.75 15.76 -1.01
C GLU A 104 -5.26 15.49 -1.07
N VAL A 105 -5.66 14.27 -1.47
CA VAL A 105 -7.08 13.86 -1.53
C VAL A 105 -7.73 13.93 -0.16
N TYR A 106 -7.07 13.46 0.90
CA TYR A 106 -7.59 13.59 2.26
C TYR A 106 -7.68 15.05 2.73
N THR A 107 -6.75 15.90 2.33
CA THR A 107 -6.78 17.34 2.63
C THR A 107 -7.99 18.01 1.96
N ILE A 108 -8.31 17.64 0.72
CA ILE A 108 -9.51 18.11 0.01
C ILE A 108 -10.78 17.62 0.72
N ALA A 109 -10.84 16.32 1.05
CA ALA A 109 -11.97 15.74 1.78
C ALA A 109 -12.18 16.43 3.13
N TRP A 110 -11.12 16.69 3.89
CA TRP A 110 -11.15 17.44 5.13
C TRP A 110 -11.69 18.87 4.94
N GLY A 111 -11.26 19.55 3.88
CA GLY A 111 -11.75 20.90 3.52
C GLY A 111 -13.27 20.92 3.33
N VAL A 112 -13.84 19.96 2.59
CA VAL A 112 -15.28 19.85 2.35
C VAL A 112 -16.04 19.58 3.65
N LEU A 113 -15.54 18.72 4.52
CA LEU A 113 -16.15 18.48 5.84
C LEU A 113 -16.21 19.73 6.71
N HIS A 114 -15.27 20.68 6.52
CA HIS A 114 -15.20 21.95 7.24
C HIS A 114 -15.83 23.12 6.48
N GLY A 115 -16.57 22.86 5.40
CA GLY A 115 -17.37 23.87 4.71
C GLY A 115 -16.71 24.50 3.47
N LYS A 116 -15.63 23.89 2.94
CA LYS A 116 -15.10 24.31 1.64
C LYS A 116 -16.13 24.06 0.54
N ASP A 117 -16.21 24.98 -0.41
CA ASP A 117 -17.11 24.85 -1.56
C ASP A 117 -16.81 23.60 -2.38
N ILE A 118 -17.90 22.89 -2.77
CA ILE A 118 -17.80 21.60 -3.48
C ILE A 118 -17.25 21.79 -4.89
N GLU A 119 -17.60 22.89 -5.56
CA GLU A 119 -17.10 23.14 -6.93
C GLU A 119 -15.59 23.40 -6.93
N GLU A 120 -15.08 24.16 -5.95
CA GLU A 120 -13.65 24.39 -5.77
C GLU A 120 -12.91 23.10 -5.38
N ALA A 121 -13.53 22.30 -4.51
CA ALA A 121 -13.00 20.99 -4.12
C ALA A 121 -12.92 20.02 -5.30
N ASN A 122 -13.93 20.03 -6.19
CA ASN A 122 -13.97 19.20 -7.39
C ASN A 122 -12.85 19.60 -8.37
N LYS A 123 -12.64 20.88 -8.63
CA LYS A 123 -11.54 21.40 -9.43
C LYS A 123 -10.16 21.02 -8.84
N SER A 124 -10.04 21.08 -7.51
CA SER A 124 -8.81 20.70 -6.81
C SER A 124 -8.53 19.20 -6.94
N LEU A 125 -9.56 18.37 -6.82
CA LEU A 125 -9.47 16.91 -6.95
C LEU A 125 -9.12 16.48 -8.39
N GLU A 126 -9.72 17.12 -9.38
CA GLU A 126 -9.39 16.91 -10.80
C GLU A 126 -7.92 17.26 -11.06
N LYS A 127 -7.42 18.38 -10.53
CA LYS A 127 -6.03 18.77 -10.66
C LYS A 127 -5.09 17.70 -10.09
N VAL A 128 -5.36 17.16 -8.90
CA VAL A 128 -4.55 16.10 -8.29
C VAL A 128 -4.57 14.83 -9.14
N THR A 129 -5.71 14.51 -9.78
CA THR A 129 -5.85 13.29 -10.60
C THR A 129 -5.04 13.36 -11.88
N VAL A 130 -4.96 14.54 -12.51
CA VAL A 130 -4.24 14.75 -13.78
C VAL A 130 -2.73 14.96 -13.57
N GLN A 131 -2.30 15.38 -12.38
CA GLN A 131 -0.88 15.57 -12.10
C GLN A 131 -0.08 14.28 -12.28
N PRO A 132 1.15 14.34 -12.87
CA PRO A 132 2.07 13.20 -12.88
C PRO A 132 2.51 12.83 -11.46
N GLY A 133 3.19 11.69 -11.29
CA GLY A 133 3.84 11.33 -10.03
C GLY A 133 4.85 12.40 -9.59
N TYR A 134 5.06 12.52 -8.28
CA TYR A 134 5.96 13.54 -7.73
C TYR A 134 7.41 13.34 -8.16
N TYR A 135 7.86 12.09 -8.25
CA TYR A 135 9.23 11.77 -8.67
C TYR A 135 9.29 11.38 -10.14
N PRO A 136 10.35 11.81 -10.85
CA PRO A 136 10.61 11.33 -12.20
C PRO A 136 10.94 9.84 -12.18
N VAL A 137 10.61 9.16 -13.26
CA VAL A 137 10.72 7.69 -13.41
C VAL A 137 12.10 7.14 -13.04
N TRP A 138 13.18 7.83 -13.42
CA TRP A 138 14.54 7.38 -13.11
C TRP A 138 14.84 7.39 -11.62
N VAL A 139 14.27 8.34 -10.84
CA VAL A 139 14.41 8.38 -9.36
C VAL A 139 13.72 7.18 -8.74
N THR A 140 12.55 6.81 -9.23
CA THR A 140 11.83 5.62 -8.75
C THR A 140 12.63 4.35 -9.02
N VAL A 141 13.22 4.20 -10.21
CA VAL A 141 14.09 3.04 -10.52
C VAL A 141 15.33 3.00 -9.64
N MET A 142 15.96 4.15 -9.39
CA MET A 142 17.09 4.22 -8.44
C MET A 142 16.66 3.88 -7.01
N ALA A 143 15.43 4.25 -6.60
CA ALA A 143 14.89 3.86 -5.31
C ALA A 143 14.64 2.35 -5.21
N TRP A 144 14.25 1.67 -6.28
CA TRP A 144 14.18 0.21 -6.32
C TRP A 144 15.56 -0.43 -6.15
N MET A 145 16.57 0.09 -6.86
CA MET A 145 17.95 -0.35 -6.72
C MET A 145 18.47 -0.19 -5.28
N THR A 146 18.30 0.99 -4.69
CA THR A 146 18.82 1.29 -3.36
C THR A 146 18.04 0.58 -2.26
N SER A 147 16.72 0.38 -2.40
CA SER A 147 15.94 -0.43 -1.46
C SER A 147 16.40 -1.89 -1.47
N ALA A 148 16.57 -2.51 -2.65
CA ALA A 148 17.07 -3.86 -2.77
C ALA A 148 18.48 -4.00 -2.19
N ALA A 149 19.40 -3.06 -2.51
CA ALA A 149 20.76 -3.05 -2.01
C ALA A 149 20.80 -3.06 -0.48
N PHE A 150 20.17 -2.08 0.14
CA PHE A 150 20.31 -1.87 1.59
C PHE A 150 19.39 -2.75 2.45
N VAL A 151 18.32 -3.32 1.90
CA VAL A 151 17.52 -4.33 2.60
C VAL A 151 18.27 -5.66 2.73
N ALA A 152 19.18 -5.98 1.81
CA ALA A 152 19.99 -7.22 1.88
C ALA A 152 20.75 -7.36 3.22
N PRO A 153 21.57 -6.39 3.68
CA PRO A 153 22.23 -6.49 4.98
C PRO A 153 21.27 -6.27 6.16
N LEU A 154 20.28 -5.36 6.02
CA LEU A 154 19.42 -4.98 7.13
C LEU A 154 18.44 -6.10 7.55
N ALA A 155 17.84 -6.80 6.57
CA ALA A 155 16.78 -7.78 6.81
C ALA A 155 17.20 -9.24 6.54
N PHE A 156 18.25 -9.47 5.75
CA PHE A 156 18.64 -10.81 5.30
C PHE A 156 20.07 -11.21 5.67
N ASN A 157 20.72 -10.45 6.53
CA ASN A 157 22.11 -10.70 6.97
C ASN A 157 23.11 -10.85 5.80
N GLY A 158 22.89 -10.09 4.72
CA GLY A 158 23.78 -10.08 3.56
C GLY A 158 25.10 -9.40 3.84
N SER A 159 26.12 -9.76 3.04
CA SER A 159 27.43 -9.10 2.99
C SER A 159 27.41 -7.85 2.10
N TRP A 160 28.52 -7.12 2.02
CA TRP A 160 28.66 -6.00 1.08
C TRP A 160 28.58 -6.44 -0.40
N LEU A 161 29.05 -7.65 -0.74
CA LEU A 161 28.90 -8.21 -2.09
C LEU A 161 27.43 -8.53 -2.38
N ASP A 162 26.70 -9.09 -1.39
CA ASP A 162 25.26 -9.34 -1.51
C ASP A 162 24.49 -8.01 -1.69
N THR A 163 24.90 -6.95 -1.00
CA THR A 163 24.35 -5.60 -1.13
C THR A 163 24.46 -5.08 -2.56
N LEU A 164 25.65 -5.21 -3.15
CA LEU A 164 25.89 -4.77 -4.53
C LEU A 164 25.05 -5.56 -5.54
N LEU A 165 25.06 -6.88 -5.43
CA LEU A 165 24.36 -7.74 -6.38
C LEU A 165 22.84 -7.62 -6.23
N ALA A 166 22.32 -7.53 -4.99
CA ALA A 166 20.91 -7.28 -4.73
C ALA A 166 20.47 -5.92 -5.33
N GLY A 167 21.32 -4.89 -5.22
CA GLY A 167 21.06 -3.59 -5.86
C GLY A 167 20.96 -3.69 -7.38
N LEU A 168 21.87 -4.41 -8.02
CA LEU A 168 21.81 -4.65 -9.46
C LEU A 168 20.54 -5.43 -9.87
N CYS A 169 20.15 -6.44 -9.08
CA CYS A 169 18.88 -7.14 -9.27
C CYS A 169 17.68 -6.20 -9.11
N GLY A 170 17.67 -5.35 -8.08
CA GLY A 170 16.62 -4.34 -7.87
C GLY A 170 16.53 -3.35 -9.02
N LEU A 171 17.69 -2.92 -9.60
CA LEU A 171 17.73 -2.09 -10.79
C LEU A 171 17.08 -2.80 -12.00
N LEU A 172 17.44 -4.06 -12.22
CA LEU A 172 16.88 -4.88 -13.29
C LEU A 172 15.35 -4.99 -13.14
N VAL A 173 14.86 -5.33 -11.93
CA VAL A 173 13.44 -5.43 -11.63
C VAL A 173 12.73 -4.08 -11.84
N GLY A 174 13.36 -2.97 -11.46
CA GLY A 174 12.84 -1.62 -11.70
C GLY A 174 12.69 -1.31 -13.18
N ILE A 175 13.69 -1.66 -14.02
CA ILE A 175 13.62 -1.49 -15.48
C ILE A 175 12.51 -2.38 -16.08
N LEU A 176 12.42 -3.64 -15.67
CA LEU A 176 11.35 -4.54 -16.10
C LEU A 176 9.95 -4.02 -15.69
N GLY A 177 9.84 -3.41 -14.51
CA GLY A 177 8.63 -2.73 -14.07
C GLY A 177 8.18 -1.60 -14.99
N LEU A 178 9.12 -0.82 -15.54
CA LEU A 178 8.82 0.18 -16.57
C LEU A 178 8.30 -0.45 -17.87
N VAL A 179 8.89 -1.56 -18.27
CA VAL A 179 8.42 -2.31 -19.45
C VAL A 179 7.00 -2.83 -19.20
N ALA A 180 6.74 -3.36 -18.00
CA ALA A 180 5.41 -3.85 -17.61
C ALA A 180 4.36 -2.71 -17.60
N ALA A 181 4.72 -1.52 -17.14
CA ALA A 181 3.85 -0.35 -17.17
C ALA A 181 3.51 0.09 -18.60
N LYS A 182 4.44 -0.08 -19.55
CA LYS A 182 4.24 0.28 -20.96
C LYS A 182 3.48 -0.80 -21.75
N PHE A 183 3.66 -2.07 -21.41
CA PHE A 183 3.08 -3.22 -22.10
C PHE A 183 2.18 -4.03 -21.15
N PRO A 184 0.84 -3.80 -21.12
CA PRO A 184 -0.07 -4.46 -20.17
C PRO A 184 -0.05 -5.98 -20.24
N ILE A 185 0.20 -6.57 -21.43
CA ILE A 185 0.31 -8.03 -21.61
C ILE A 185 1.51 -8.58 -20.81
N TYR A 186 2.64 -7.88 -20.84
CA TYR A 186 3.82 -8.25 -20.05
C TYR A 186 3.58 -8.04 -18.54
N GLY A 187 2.78 -7.04 -18.18
CA GLY A 187 2.40 -6.77 -16.78
C GLY A 187 1.82 -7.99 -16.07
N ASN A 188 1.14 -8.89 -16.77
CA ASN A 188 0.54 -10.11 -16.19
C ASN A 188 1.57 -11.19 -15.79
N VAL A 189 2.78 -11.13 -16.33
CA VAL A 189 3.86 -12.12 -16.09
C VAL A 189 5.12 -11.48 -15.50
N PHE A 190 5.07 -10.18 -15.25
CA PHE A 190 6.21 -9.37 -14.80
C PHE A 190 6.84 -9.90 -13.52
N GLU A 191 6.04 -10.26 -12.54
CA GLU A 191 6.51 -10.74 -11.24
C GLU A 191 7.27 -12.05 -11.35
N VAL A 192 6.73 -13.00 -12.13
CA VAL A 192 7.34 -14.31 -12.34
C VAL A 192 8.63 -14.17 -13.15
N THR A 193 8.61 -13.41 -14.25
CA THR A 193 9.81 -13.22 -15.08
C THR A 193 10.93 -12.50 -14.33
N SER A 194 10.57 -11.49 -13.52
CA SER A 194 11.55 -10.78 -12.69
C SER A 194 12.16 -11.70 -11.64
N SER A 195 11.36 -12.53 -10.98
CA SER A 195 11.86 -13.48 -9.97
C SER A 195 12.71 -14.58 -10.60
N ILE A 196 12.37 -15.10 -11.80
CA ILE A 196 13.22 -16.05 -12.54
C ILE A 196 14.61 -15.46 -12.80
N LEU A 197 14.67 -14.23 -13.32
CA LEU A 197 15.94 -13.57 -13.62
C LEU A 197 16.77 -13.31 -12.36
N VAL A 198 16.14 -12.86 -11.28
CA VAL A 198 16.81 -12.63 -10.00
C VAL A 198 17.31 -13.96 -9.41
N GLY A 199 16.51 -15.03 -9.43
CA GLY A 199 16.92 -16.36 -8.98
C GLY A 199 18.11 -16.92 -9.77
N PHE A 200 18.07 -16.77 -11.10
CA PHE A 200 19.17 -17.17 -11.99
C PHE A 200 20.46 -16.41 -11.66
N ILE A 201 20.40 -15.08 -11.54
CA ILE A 201 21.58 -14.25 -11.22
C ILE A 201 22.11 -14.60 -9.82
N ALA A 202 21.23 -14.71 -8.82
CA ALA A 202 21.64 -15.03 -7.44
C ALA A 202 22.33 -16.39 -7.35
N LYS A 203 21.88 -17.39 -8.13
CA LYS A 203 22.47 -18.72 -8.20
C LYS A 203 23.80 -18.71 -8.96
N ALA A 204 23.88 -17.95 -10.06
CA ALA A 204 25.10 -17.84 -10.88
C ALA A 204 26.31 -17.29 -10.09
N PHE A 205 26.05 -16.44 -9.11
CA PHE A 205 27.08 -15.91 -8.21
C PHE A 205 27.14 -16.63 -6.86
N GLY A 206 26.45 -17.76 -6.70
CA GLY A 206 26.26 -18.48 -5.43
C GLY A 206 27.53 -18.87 -4.69
N ASP A 207 28.68 -18.95 -5.38
CA ASP A 207 30.00 -19.22 -4.78
C ASP A 207 30.51 -18.05 -3.91
N ARG A 208 30.09 -16.84 -4.21
CA ARG A 208 30.61 -15.60 -3.60
C ARG A 208 29.58 -14.85 -2.76
N VAL A 209 28.30 -15.09 -2.98
CA VAL A 209 27.18 -14.38 -2.39
C VAL A 209 26.22 -15.33 -1.71
N CYS A 210 25.46 -14.80 -0.75
CA CYS A 210 24.38 -15.53 -0.13
C CYS A 210 23.12 -15.52 -1.00
N PHE A 211 22.77 -16.67 -1.61
CA PHE A 211 21.61 -16.81 -2.50
C PHE A 211 20.33 -16.22 -1.89
N SER A 212 20.00 -16.59 -0.63
CA SER A 212 18.77 -16.15 0.01
C SER A 212 18.73 -14.64 0.25
N ALA A 213 19.88 -14.01 0.57
CA ALA A 213 19.94 -12.57 0.77
C ALA A 213 19.75 -11.81 -0.55
N VAL A 214 20.47 -12.23 -1.61
CA VAL A 214 20.37 -11.57 -2.92
C VAL A 214 19.02 -11.80 -3.58
N ALA A 215 18.52 -13.04 -3.55
CA ALA A 215 17.25 -13.40 -4.18
C ALA A 215 16.06 -12.65 -3.54
N LEU A 216 15.98 -12.63 -2.20
CA LEU A 216 14.87 -11.97 -1.50
C LEU A 216 14.98 -10.44 -1.52
N ALA A 217 16.19 -9.90 -1.39
CA ALA A 217 16.39 -8.46 -1.48
C ALA A 217 16.19 -7.94 -2.91
N GLY A 218 16.62 -8.69 -3.92
CA GLY A 218 16.43 -8.32 -5.32
C GLY A 218 14.97 -8.14 -5.74
N VAL A 219 14.06 -8.91 -5.11
CA VAL A 219 12.60 -8.79 -5.34
C VAL A 219 11.87 -8.07 -4.21
N VAL A 220 12.56 -7.37 -3.32
CA VAL A 220 11.97 -6.83 -2.08
C VAL A 220 10.74 -5.95 -2.30
N VAL A 221 10.74 -5.13 -3.36
CA VAL A 221 9.61 -4.25 -3.70
C VAL A 221 8.39 -5.03 -4.17
N LEU A 222 8.58 -6.25 -4.68
CA LEU A 222 7.50 -7.14 -5.12
C LEU A 222 6.96 -8.03 -3.99
N LEU A 223 7.58 -8.05 -2.81
CA LEU A 223 7.16 -8.95 -1.72
C LEU A 223 5.74 -8.63 -1.24
N PRO A 224 4.83 -9.62 -1.15
CA PRO A 224 3.41 -9.41 -0.86
C PRO A 224 3.10 -9.21 0.64
N GLY A 225 4.12 -8.94 1.48
CA GLY A 225 3.93 -8.82 2.92
C GLY A 225 2.98 -7.70 3.33
N LEU A 226 3.11 -6.52 2.69
CA LEU A 226 2.20 -5.39 2.95
C LEU A 226 0.78 -5.71 2.49
N LEU A 227 0.63 -6.30 1.30
CA LEU A 227 -0.68 -6.71 0.76
C LEU A 227 -1.39 -7.69 1.70
N LEU A 228 -0.67 -8.70 2.23
CA LEU A 228 -1.22 -9.65 3.19
C LEU A 228 -1.63 -8.96 4.50
N THR A 229 -0.78 -8.10 5.04
CA THR A 229 -1.07 -7.41 6.31
C THR A 229 -2.28 -6.48 6.15
N GLN A 230 -2.39 -5.75 5.05
CA GLN A 230 -3.56 -4.93 4.74
C GLN A 230 -4.83 -5.79 4.58
N ALA A 231 -4.74 -6.95 3.91
CA ALA A 231 -5.85 -7.88 3.78
C ALA A 231 -6.37 -8.38 5.15
N ILE A 232 -5.47 -8.68 6.08
CA ILE A 232 -5.84 -9.09 7.43
C ILE A 232 -6.42 -7.92 8.23
N MET A 233 -5.91 -6.70 8.05
CA MET A 233 -6.53 -5.50 8.64
C MET A 233 -7.96 -5.29 8.13
N GLU A 234 -8.21 -5.49 6.83
CA GLU A 234 -9.55 -5.42 6.25
C GLU A 234 -10.49 -6.50 6.81
N LEU A 235 -10.01 -7.75 6.96
CA LEU A 235 -10.78 -8.82 7.61
C LEU A 235 -11.14 -8.48 9.06
N ALA A 236 -10.19 -7.95 9.82
CA ALA A 236 -10.40 -7.52 11.20
C ALA A 236 -11.36 -6.33 11.30
N SER A 237 -11.39 -5.46 10.26
CA SER A 237 -12.36 -4.35 10.12
C SER A 237 -13.72 -4.79 9.57
N ARG A 238 -13.99 -6.11 9.47
CA ARG A 238 -15.22 -6.74 8.97
C ARG A 238 -15.48 -6.55 7.46
N ASN A 239 -14.53 -6.07 6.67
CA ASN A 239 -14.58 -6.07 5.22
C ASN A 239 -14.19 -7.46 4.69
N ILE A 240 -15.06 -8.45 4.95
CA ILE A 240 -14.75 -9.88 4.82
C ILE A 240 -14.41 -10.23 3.37
N VAL A 241 -15.20 -9.77 2.40
CA VAL A 241 -15.00 -10.14 0.98
C VAL A 241 -13.70 -9.55 0.44
N SER A 242 -13.46 -8.25 0.65
CA SER A 242 -12.24 -7.59 0.20
C SER A 242 -11.00 -8.21 0.84
N GLY A 243 -11.01 -8.37 2.16
CA GLY A 243 -9.90 -8.95 2.90
C GLY A 243 -9.60 -10.40 2.53
N ALA A 244 -10.62 -11.26 2.38
CA ALA A 244 -10.43 -12.66 2.01
C ALA A 244 -9.83 -12.82 0.60
N VAL A 245 -10.35 -12.09 -0.37
CA VAL A 245 -9.84 -12.12 -1.76
C VAL A 245 -8.40 -11.63 -1.83
N ARG A 246 -8.09 -10.51 -1.15
CA ARG A 246 -6.72 -9.97 -1.10
C ARG A 246 -5.75 -10.87 -0.36
N MET A 247 -6.19 -11.51 0.73
CA MET A 247 -5.37 -12.47 1.46
C MET A 247 -4.98 -13.65 0.57
N PHE A 248 -5.97 -14.25 -0.12
CA PHE A 248 -5.70 -15.34 -1.04
C PHE A 248 -4.77 -14.91 -2.19
N TYR A 249 -5.02 -13.73 -2.77
CA TYR A 249 -4.16 -13.17 -3.79
C TYR A 249 -2.72 -12.96 -3.31
N ALA A 250 -2.52 -12.44 -2.10
CA ALA A 250 -1.20 -12.25 -1.52
C ALA A 250 -0.44 -13.58 -1.33
N LEU A 251 -1.15 -14.65 -0.93
CA LEU A 251 -0.57 -16.00 -0.82
C LEU A 251 -0.14 -16.54 -2.19
N MET A 252 -1.01 -16.42 -3.20
CA MET A 252 -0.69 -16.84 -4.57
C MET A 252 0.47 -16.02 -5.16
N TYR A 253 0.52 -14.75 -4.86
CA TYR A 253 1.60 -13.87 -5.30
C TYR A 253 2.94 -14.26 -4.67
N ALA A 254 2.97 -14.61 -3.37
CA ALA A 254 4.16 -15.16 -2.72
C ALA A 254 4.61 -16.47 -3.39
N PHE A 255 3.64 -17.31 -3.78
CA PHE A 255 3.91 -18.56 -4.50
C PHE A 255 4.54 -18.29 -5.86
N PHE A 256 4.02 -17.36 -6.65
CA PHE A 256 4.59 -17.01 -7.95
C PHE A 256 6.03 -16.49 -7.85
N LEU A 257 6.31 -15.63 -6.85
CA LEU A 257 7.67 -15.15 -6.63
C LEU A 257 8.63 -16.27 -6.21
N GLY A 258 8.23 -17.12 -5.26
CA GLY A 258 9.05 -18.24 -4.81
C GLY A 258 9.30 -19.27 -5.90
N PHE A 259 8.27 -19.62 -6.68
CA PHE A 259 8.38 -20.50 -7.83
C PHE A 259 9.34 -19.91 -8.88
N GLY A 260 9.20 -18.62 -9.20
CA GLY A 260 10.09 -17.97 -10.15
C GLY A 260 11.55 -17.96 -9.69
N LEU A 261 11.81 -17.68 -8.41
CA LEU A 261 13.18 -17.74 -7.85
C LEU A 261 13.77 -19.14 -7.92
N SER A 262 12.98 -20.18 -7.61
CA SER A 262 13.42 -21.59 -7.70
C SER A 262 13.71 -21.99 -9.14
N LEU A 263 12.77 -21.70 -10.05
CA LEU A 263 12.94 -22.00 -11.47
C LEU A 263 14.18 -21.31 -12.06
N GLY A 264 14.44 -20.06 -11.67
CA GLY A 264 15.64 -19.34 -12.07
C GLY A 264 16.92 -20.02 -11.60
N ALA A 265 16.95 -20.51 -10.35
CA ALA A 265 18.08 -21.27 -9.82
C ALA A 265 18.27 -22.62 -10.53
N GLU A 266 17.19 -23.35 -10.80
CA GLU A 266 17.24 -24.64 -11.54
C GLU A 266 17.69 -24.45 -12.99
N LEU A 267 17.30 -23.36 -13.65
CA LEU A 267 17.77 -23.04 -14.99
C LEU A 267 19.29 -22.85 -15.03
N TRP A 268 19.89 -22.25 -14.01
CA TRP A 268 21.35 -22.17 -13.91
C TRP A 268 22.01 -23.55 -13.80
N ASP A 269 21.48 -24.40 -12.92
CA ASP A 269 21.99 -25.77 -12.74
C ASP A 269 21.85 -26.61 -14.04
N ALA A 270 20.74 -26.43 -14.80
CA ALA A 270 20.48 -27.12 -16.07
C ALA A 270 21.44 -26.73 -17.21
N ILE A 271 21.97 -25.49 -17.19
CA ILE A 271 22.97 -25.05 -18.20
C ILE A 271 24.38 -25.58 -17.87
N GLY A 272 24.52 -26.32 -16.76
CA GLY A 272 25.81 -26.87 -16.33
C GLY A 272 26.64 -25.88 -15.51
N GLY A 273 26.02 -24.89 -14.94
CA GLY A 273 26.66 -24.01 -13.96
C GLY A 273 27.16 -24.80 -12.74
N PRO A 274 28.18 -24.32 -12.03
CA PRO A 274 28.68 -25.01 -10.83
C PRO A 274 27.57 -25.10 -9.80
N SER A 275 27.15 -26.34 -9.50
CA SER A 275 26.12 -26.62 -8.49
C SER A 275 26.74 -26.56 -7.11
N THR A 276 26.82 -25.38 -6.54
CA THR A 276 27.13 -25.21 -5.12
C THR A 276 25.81 -25.29 -4.32
N ALA A 277 25.79 -26.23 -3.37
CA ALA A 277 24.69 -26.26 -2.41
C ALA A 277 24.64 -24.88 -1.68
N PRO A 278 23.51 -24.17 -1.72
CA PRO A 278 23.44 -22.87 -1.06
C PRO A 278 23.74 -23.07 0.43
N PRO A 279 24.67 -22.29 1.02
CA PRO A 279 24.87 -22.33 2.45
C PRO A 279 23.55 -22.03 3.15
N SER A 280 23.18 -22.85 4.12
CA SER A 280 21.93 -22.75 4.88
C SER A 280 21.75 -21.43 5.65
N ALA A 281 22.84 -20.68 5.82
CA ALA A 281 22.84 -19.33 6.43
C ALA A 281 23.92 -18.46 5.79
N CYS A 282 23.66 -17.15 5.70
CA CYS A 282 24.65 -16.18 5.26
C CYS A 282 25.74 -16.03 6.30
N GLN A 283 26.99 -16.36 5.93
CA GLN A 283 28.10 -16.44 6.89
C GLN A 283 28.81 -15.10 7.15
N LYS A 284 28.61 -14.09 6.32
CA LYS A 284 29.32 -12.80 6.38
C LYS A 284 28.35 -11.63 6.46
N ALA A 285 27.56 -11.58 7.54
CA ALA A 285 26.71 -10.42 7.79
C ALA A 285 27.55 -9.14 7.99
N VAL A 286 26.99 -8.02 7.54
CA VAL A 286 27.54 -6.69 7.81
C VAL A 286 27.43 -6.39 9.31
N ASP A 287 28.47 -5.77 9.90
CA ASP A 287 28.46 -5.41 11.31
C ASP A 287 27.25 -4.53 11.66
N PRO A 288 26.54 -4.77 12.78
CA PRO A 288 25.34 -4.03 13.18
C PRO A 288 25.55 -2.52 13.30
N TRP A 289 26.79 -2.05 13.51
CA TRP A 289 27.12 -0.63 13.55
C TRP A 289 26.76 0.10 12.25
N TRP A 290 26.84 -0.57 11.09
CA TRP A 290 26.49 0.00 9.81
C TRP A 290 24.98 0.20 9.65
N TYR A 291 24.14 -0.44 10.46
CA TYR A 291 22.68 -0.25 10.40
C TYR A 291 22.26 1.19 10.66
N PHE A 292 23.08 1.95 11.40
CA PHE A 292 22.83 3.37 11.61
C PHE A 292 22.83 4.19 10.32
N PHE A 293 23.64 3.82 9.33
CA PHE A 293 23.70 4.47 8.01
C PHE A 293 22.78 3.79 6.98
N ILE A 294 22.67 2.48 7.04
CA ILE A 294 21.85 1.69 6.12
C ILE A 294 20.36 1.94 6.33
N PHE A 295 19.90 2.05 7.58
CA PHE A 295 18.50 2.26 7.91
C PHE A 295 17.90 3.55 7.31
N PRO A 296 18.49 4.73 7.42
CA PRO A 296 18.00 5.94 6.77
C PRO A 296 17.95 5.82 5.24
N ALA A 297 18.92 5.12 4.63
CA ALA A 297 18.93 4.89 3.20
C ALA A 297 17.77 3.99 2.75
N VAL A 298 17.48 2.91 3.48
CA VAL A 298 16.31 2.04 3.23
C VAL A 298 15.02 2.84 3.40
N SER A 299 14.87 3.57 4.50
CA SER A 299 13.67 4.36 4.77
C SER A 299 13.42 5.39 3.67
N THR A 300 14.46 6.12 3.25
CA THR A 300 14.34 7.12 2.17
C THR A 300 13.96 6.46 0.83
N SER A 301 14.57 5.34 0.49
CA SER A 301 14.26 4.59 -0.73
C SER A 301 12.80 4.13 -0.75
N ILE A 302 12.30 3.60 0.36
CA ILE A 302 10.90 3.18 0.52
C ILE A 302 9.95 4.38 0.40
N ASN A 303 10.29 5.53 1.00
CA ASN A 303 9.48 6.74 0.91
C ASN A 303 9.34 7.23 -0.54
N ILE A 304 10.40 7.11 -1.35
CA ILE A 304 10.38 7.41 -2.78
C ILE A 304 9.52 6.38 -3.54
N VAL A 305 9.66 5.09 -3.24
CA VAL A 305 8.84 4.02 -3.87
C VAL A 305 7.35 4.25 -3.60
N PHE A 306 6.99 4.74 -2.41
CA PHE A 306 5.62 5.11 -2.07
C PHE A 306 5.18 6.48 -2.63
N ASN A 307 6.03 7.13 -3.42
CA ASN A 307 5.78 8.47 -3.95
C ASN A 307 5.41 9.50 -2.87
N ALA A 308 6.03 9.41 -1.68
CA ALA A 308 5.75 10.29 -0.56
C ALA A 308 6.47 11.64 -0.71
N HIS A 309 5.77 12.75 -0.37
CA HIS A 309 6.37 14.09 -0.43
C HIS A 309 7.52 14.24 0.58
N PRO A 310 8.63 14.92 0.24
CA PRO A 310 9.80 15.09 1.14
C PRO A 310 9.46 15.67 2.52
N SER A 311 8.43 16.51 2.62
CA SER A 311 7.98 17.06 3.92
C SER A 311 7.42 16.00 4.89
N GLN A 312 7.14 14.78 4.43
CA GLN A 312 6.66 13.66 5.22
C GLN A 312 7.78 12.67 5.57
N TRP A 313 8.93 12.73 4.90
CA TRP A 313 10.02 11.77 5.06
C TRP A 313 10.52 11.67 6.50
N LEU A 314 10.70 12.82 7.17
CA LEU A 314 11.16 12.82 8.56
C LEU A 314 10.20 12.05 9.47
N GLY A 315 8.88 12.30 9.34
CA GLY A 315 7.86 11.59 10.11
C GLY A 315 7.82 10.11 9.78
N MET A 316 7.86 9.73 8.50
CA MET A 316 7.90 8.34 8.04
C MET A 316 9.15 7.63 8.59
N THR A 317 10.32 8.24 8.47
CA THR A 317 11.59 7.67 8.96
C THR A 317 11.60 7.52 10.47
N LEU A 318 11.09 8.49 11.24
CA LEU A 318 11.00 8.41 12.69
C LEU A 318 10.08 7.28 13.17
N VAL A 319 8.89 7.18 12.56
CA VAL A 319 7.94 6.11 12.90
C VAL A 319 8.50 4.74 12.54
N THR A 320 9.14 4.62 11.37
CA THR A 320 9.81 3.40 10.93
C THR A 320 10.98 3.04 11.86
N ALA A 321 11.76 4.03 12.33
CA ALA A 321 12.87 3.83 13.26
C ALA A 321 12.40 3.27 14.61
N VAL A 322 11.26 3.75 15.12
CA VAL A 322 10.67 3.20 16.36
C VAL A 322 10.29 1.73 16.17
N GLY A 323 9.62 1.40 15.05
CA GLY A 323 9.26 0.01 14.75
C GLY A 323 10.49 -0.90 14.62
N PHE A 324 11.52 -0.44 13.91
CA PHE A 324 12.78 -1.18 13.75
C PHE A 324 13.50 -1.39 15.09
N THR A 325 13.63 -0.35 15.89
CA THR A 325 14.30 -0.40 17.20
C THR A 325 13.60 -1.38 18.13
N VAL A 326 12.27 -1.31 18.25
CA VAL A 326 11.50 -2.26 19.07
C VAL A 326 11.67 -3.68 18.56
N SER A 327 11.58 -3.91 17.25
CA SER A 327 11.75 -5.23 16.64
C SER A 327 13.17 -5.79 16.83
N TYR A 328 14.19 -4.94 16.82
CA TYR A 328 15.59 -5.34 16.96
C TYR A 328 15.95 -5.74 18.39
N PHE A 329 15.51 -4.94 19.40
CA PHE A 329 15.85 -5.20 20.80
C PHE A 329 14.92 -6.20 21.50
N MET A 330 13.70 -6.40 20.95
CA MET A 330 12.73 -7.29 21.55
C MET A 330 12.78 -8.67 20.91
N THR A 331 13.29 -9.66 21.64
CA THR A 331 13.41 -11.06 21.15
C THR A 331 12.40 -12.00 21.82
N SER A 332 11.21 -11.50 22.19
CA SER A 332 10.21 -12.22 22.99
C SER A 332 9.39 -13.28 22.23
N GLY A 333 9.69 -13.52 20.96
CA GLY A 333 9.05 -14.56 20.15
C GLY A 333 8.38 -14.03 18.87
N PRO A 334 8.00 -14.95 17.96
CA PRO A 334 7.58 -14.61 16.60
C PRO A 334 6.22 -13.89 16.50
N GLN A 335 5.41 -13.90 17.55
CA GLN A 335 4.09 -13.25 17.60
C GLN A 335 4.12 -11.96 18.43
N VAL A 336 4.80 -11.97 19.58
CA VAL A 336 4.82 -10.84 20.51
C VAL A 336 5.65 -9.68 19.97
N THR A 337 6.82 -9.97 19.41
CA THR A 337 7.70 -8.93 18.87
C THR A 337 7.02 -8.09 17.76
N PRO A 338 6.40 -8.68 16.71
CA PRO A 338 5.69 -7.89 15.70
C PRO A 338 4.49 -7.11 16.25
N ALA A 339 3.77 -7.68 17.23
CA ALA A 339 2.61 -7.00 17.83
C ALA A 339 3.03 -5.75 18.60
N VAL A 340 4.07 -5.83 19.45
CA VAL A 340 4.57 -4.70 20.24
C VAL A 340 5.23 -3.66 19.34
N ALA A 341 5.99 -4.07 18.33
CA ALA A 341 6.59 -3.15 17.37
C ALA A 341 5.51 -2.39 16.56
N ALA A 342 4.48 -3.10 16.09
CA ALA A 342 3.35 -2.48 15.39
C ALA A 342 2.51 -1.57 16.30
N PHE A 343 2.35 -1.91 17.56
CA PHE A 343 1.72 -1.04 18.56
C PHE A 343 2.51 0.26 18.73
N ALA A 344 3.83 0.19 18.87
CA ALA A 344 4.70 1.37 18.98
C ALA A 344 4.66 2.24 17.71
N VAL A 345 4.68 1.61 16.51
CA VAL A 345 4.48 2.29 15.22
C VAL A 345 3.12 2.99 15.18
N GLY A 346 2.05 2.33 15.61
CA GLY A 346 0.72 2.91 15.67
C GLY A 346 0.63 4.12 16.59
N ILE A 347 1.16 4.03 17.81
CA ILE A 347 1.19 5.14 18.77
C ILE A 347 1.95 6.34 18.19
N THR A 348 3.15 6.12 17.67
CA THR A 348 4.00 7.20 17.16
C THR A 348 3.48 7.80 15.86
N GLY A 349 2.89 6.98 14.95
CA GLY A 349 2.26 7.45 13.72
C GLY A 349 1.06 8.36 14.00
N GLN A 350 0.22 7.98 14.95
CA GLN A 350 -0.94 8.78 15.36
C GLN A 350 -0.53 10.04 16.11
N ALA A 351 0.49 9.97 16.97
CA ALA A 351 1.08 11.15 17.62
C ALA A 351 1.61 12.14 16.58
N TYR A 352 2.32 11.66 15.55
CA TYR A 352 2.77 12.50 14.44
C TYR A 352 1.61 13.19 13.72
N GLY A 353 0.56 12.46 13.37
CA GLY A 353 -0.62 13.04 12.73
C GLY A 353 -1.25 14.16 13.54
N ARG A 354 -1.33 14.00 14.87
CA ARG A 354 -1.86 15.03 15.78
C ARG A 354 -0.97 16.27 15.89
N LEU A 355 0.32 16.07 16.01
CA LEU A 355 1.28 17.17 16.18
C LEU A 355 1.42 18.01 14.90
N THR A 356 1.33 17.36 13.74
CA THR A 356 1.56 18.03 12.45
C THR A 356 0.27 18.41 11.70
N GLY A 357 -0.89 17.87 12.12
CA GLY A 357 -2.15 18.02 11.38
C GLY A 357 -2.17 17.28 10.02
N LYS A 358 -1.20 16.40 9.76
CA LYS A 358 -1.10 15.61 8.52
C LYS A 358 -1.73 14.23 8.69
N LEU A 359 -1.97 13.54 7.57
CA LEU A 359 -2.52 12.19 7.57
C LEU A 359 -1.56 11.21 8.28
N SER A 360 -2.02 10.61 9.40
CA SER A 360 -1.25 9.66 10.20
C SER A 360 -1.01 8.32 9.50
N TYR A 361 -1.86 7.96 8.53
CA TYR A 361 -1.77 6.71 7.77
C TYR A 361 -0.46 6.58 6.99
N VAL A 362 0.07 7.67 6.44
CA VAL A 362 1.30 7.65 5.62
C VAL A 362 2.53 7.18 6.43
N PRO A 363 2.88 7.80 7.57
CA PRO A 363 4.00 7.32 8.38
C PRO A 363 3.74 5.95 9.02
N LEU A 364 2.49 5.62 9.36
CA LEU A 364 2.12 4.31 9.88
C LEU A 364 2.38 3.22 8.85
N LEU A 365 1.99 3.43 7.59
CA LEU A 365 2.21 2.47 6.51
C LEU A 365 3.70 2.19 6.28
N SER A 366 4.53 3.24 6.31
CA SER A 366 6.00 3.10 6.20
C SER A 366 6.59 2.27 7.35
N GLY A 367 6.13 2.51 8.58
CA GLY A 367 6.56 1.74 9.75
C GLY A 367 6.10 0.27 9.69
N VAL A 368 4.87 0.03 9.28
CA VAL A 368 4.33 -1.33 9.11
C VAL A 368 5.08 -2.09 8.02
N LEU A 369 5.45 -1.45 6.90
CA LEU A 369 6.15 -2.11 5.79
C LEU A 369 7.44 -2.82 6.25
N LEU A 370 8.19 -2.24 7.17
CA LEU A 370 9.42 -2.86 7.66
C LEU A 370 9.16 -4.09 8.55
N LEU A 371 7.99 -4.18 9.15
CA LEU A 371 7.60 -5.28 10.05
C LEU A 371 6.95 -6.45 9.32
N VAL A 372 6.44 -6.24 8.10
CA VAL A 372 5.63 -7.24 7.38
C VAL A 372 6.44 -8.46 6.93
N PRO A 373 5.85 -9.66 6.98
CA PRO A 373 6.55 -10.94 6.75
C PRO A 373 6.65 -11.33 5.26
N GLY A 374 6.89 -10.37 4.34
CA GLY A 374 6.89 -10.65 2.91
C GLY A 374 7.90 -11.72 2.49
N SER A 375 9.11 -11.65 3.04
CA SER A 375 10.16 -12.63 2.77
C SER A 375 9.88 -14.01 3.37
N VAL A 376 9.11 -14.08 4.46
CA VAL A 376 8.76 -15.35 5.12
C VAL A 376 7.91 -16.22 4.18
N GLY A 377 6.94 -15.61 3.48
CA GLY A 377 6.10 -16.30 2.51
C GLY A 377 6.91 -16.89 1.35
N VAL A 378 7.79 -16.09 0.75
CA VAL A 378 8.63 -16.53 -0.37
C VAL A 378 9.61 -17.62 0.06
N ARG A 379 10.21 -17.51 1.26
CA ARG A 379 11.05 -18.59 1.84
C ARG A 379 10.28 -19.88 2.04
N GLY A 380 9.00 -19.77 2.45
CA GLY A 380 8.12 -20.93 2.59
C GLY A 380 7.92 -21.68 1.28
N VAL A 381 7.69 -20.95 0.19
CA VAL A 381 7.54 -21.55 -1.14
C VAL A 381 8.85 -22.19 -1.61
N LEU A 382 9.98 -21.52 -1.40
CA LEU A 382 11.31 -22.11 -1.72
C LEU A 382 11.55 -23.39 -0.93
N ALA A 383 11.12 -23.50 0.32
CA ALA A 383 11.23 -24.71 1.12
C ALA A 383 10.31 -25.84 0.60
N ILE A 384 9.08 -25.53 0.19
CA ILE A 384 8.14 -26.51 -0.41
C ILE A 384 8.74 -27.12 -1.69
N ILE A 385 9.27 -26.28 -2.58
CA ILE A 385 9.85 -26.70 -3.85
C ILE A 385 11.15 -27.47 -3.60
N GLY A 386 11.95 -27.05 -2.61
CA GLY A 386 13.23 -27.68 -2.23
C GLY A 386 13.11 -29.00 -1.45
N SER A 387 11.96 -29.69 -1.50
CA SER A 387 11.71 -31.02 -0.92
C SER A 387 11.45 -31.06 0.61
N ASP A 388 11.10 -29.96 1.24
CA ASP A 388 10.68 -29.92 2.63
C ASP A 388 9.29 -29.25 2.80
N PRO A 389 8.17 -29.96 2.44
CA PRO A 389 6.82 -29.39 2.49
C PRO A 389 6.38 -29.00 3.90
N ASP A 390 6.86 -29.69 4.94
CA ASP A 390 6.48 -29.40 6.33
C ASP A 390 7.02 -28.05 6.79
N GLN A 391 8.26 -27.73 6.44
CA GLN A 391 8.81 -26.40 6.68
C GLN A 391 8.06 -25.33 5.88
N GLY A 392 7.71 -25.60 4.63
CA GLY A 392 6.96 -24.67 3.79
C GLY A 392 5.61 -24.31 4.38
N PHE A 393 4.86 -25.29 4.89
CA PHE A 393 3.58 -25.05 5.56
C PHE A 393 3.73 -24.22 6.84
N GLN A 394 4.76 -24.52 7.66
CA GLN A 394 5.10 -23.74 8.84
C GLN A 394 5.42 -22.27 8.51
N PHE A 395 6.12 -22.00 7.42
CA PHE A 395 6.39 -20.63 6.96
C PHE A 395 5.12 -19.91 6.55
N ALA A 396 4.19 -20.57 5.84
CA ALA A 396 2.90 -19.98 5.46
C ALA A 396 2.08 -19.60 6.69
N LEU A 397 1.95 -20.50 7.68
CA LEU A 397 1.30 -20.20 8.96
C LEU A 397 2.00 -19.06 9.71
N ARG A 398 3.33 -19.05 9.73
CA ARG A 398 4.12 -17.99 10.37
C ARG A 398 3.87 -16.63 9.73
N MET A 399 3.77 -16.57 8.40
CA MET A 399 3.47 -15.34 7.67
C MET A 399 2.10 -14.77 8.07
N VAL A 400 1.06 -15.62 8.16
CA VAL A 400 -0.28 -15.21 8.61
C VAL A 400 -0.23 -14.76 10.08
N ASN A 401 0.40 -15.52 10.96
CA ASN A 401 0.50 -15.19 12.38
C ASN A 401 1.19 -13.84 12.62
N ILE A 402 2.29 -13.54 11.93
CA ILE A 402 2.97 -12.24 12.02
C ILE A 402 2.05 -11.12 11.56
N SER A 403 1.34 -11.29 10.45
CA SER A 403 0.42 -10.28 9.93
C SER A 403 -0.77 -10.03 10.86
N VAL A 404 -1.31 -11.07 11.50
CA VAL A 404 -2.33 -10.95 12.56
C VAL A 404 -1.78 -10.19 13.76
N SER A 405 -0.54 -10.50 14.18
CA SER A 405 0.12 -9.81 15.30
C SER A 405 0.32 -8.32 15.03
N ILE A 406 0.74 -7.96 13.81
CA ILE A 406 0.88 -6.57 13.38
C ILE A 406 -0.48 -5.86 13.41
N THR A 407 -1.52 -6.50 12.86
CA THR A 407 -2.89 -5.96 12.84
C THR A 407 -3.39 -5.69 14.24
N LEU A 408 -3.21 -6.64 15.16
CA LEU A 408 -3.59 -6.49 16.57
C LEU A 408 -2.85 -5.31 17.21
N GLY A 409 -1.53 -5.21 17.01
CA GLY A 409 -0.73 -4.11 17.54
C GLY A 409 -1.21 -2.74 17.07
N VAL A 410 -1.46 -2.59 15.77
CA VAL A 410 -1.99 -1.35 15.17
C VAL A 410 -3.37 -1.01 15.76
N PHE A 411 -4.30 -1.96 15.86
CA PHE A 411 -5.63 -1.71 16.41
C PHE A 411 -5.60 -1.37 17.91
N CYS A 412 -4.77 -2.07 18.69
CA CYS A 412 -4.58 -1.72 20.10
C CYS A 412 -4.04 -0.29 20.27
N SER A 413 -3.16 0.18 19.38
CA SER A 413 -2.67 1.56 19.40
C SER A 413 -3.81 2.56 19.16
N ALA A 414 -4.74 2.25 18.26
CA ALA A 414 -5.91 3.08 18.00
C ALA A 414 -6.82 3.21 19.22
N LEU A 415 -7.01 2.12 19.98
CA LEU A 415 -7.82 2.13 21.21
C LEU A 415 -7.25 3.05 22.28
N VAL A 416 -5.91 3.14 22.42
CA VAL A 416 -5.27 4.05 23.39
C VAL A 416 -5.60 5.51 23.09
N TRP A 417 -5.70 5.86 21.82
CA TRP A 417 -5.99 7.23 21.40
C TRP A 417 -7.50 7.55 21.36
N TYR A 418 -8.38 6.54 21.32
CA TYR A 418 -9.83 6.69 21.17
C TYR A 418 -10.48 7.66 22.19
N PRO A 419 -10.14 7.63 23.51
CA PRO A 419 -10.75 8.56 24.48
C PRO A 419 -10.46 10.03 24.20
N PHE A 420 -9.34 10.32 23.51
CA PHE A 420 -8.89 11.67 23.16
C PHE A 420 -9.45 12.16 21.83
N TRP A 421 -10.24 11.33 21.10
CA TRP A 421 -10.62 11.53 19.70
C TRP A 421 -11.98 12.15 19.48
N ARG A 422 -12.72 12.48 20.51
CA ARG A 422 -14.12 12.90 20.40
C ARG A 422 -14.42 14.07 19.42
N LYS A 423 -13.43 14.69 18.78
CA LYS A 423 -13.61 15.82 17.84
C LYS A 423 -12.92 15.69 16.46
N SER A 424 -12.17 14.65 16.16
CA SER A 424 -11.37 14.60 14.91
C SER A 424 -11.18 13.17 14.37
N THR A 425 -12.28 12.46 14.13
CA THR A 425 -12.27 11.04 13.70
C THR A 425 -11.71 10.83 12.28
N PHE A 426 -11.73 11.86 11.44
CA PHE A 426 -11.47 11.75 10.00
C PHE A 426 -10.00 11.62 9.61
N MET A 427 -9.05 12.25 10.32
CA MET A 427 -7.62 12.23 9.96
C MET A 427 -6.81 11.13 10.66
N ASN A 428 -7.41 10.38 11.55
CA ASN A 428 -6.73 9.46 12.43
C ASN A 428 -7.32 8.06 12.33
N PHE A 429 -6.86 7.21 11.47
CA PHE A 429 -7.29 5.83 11.27
C PHE A 429 -8.51 5.60 10.43
#